data_d3752f527f4bf2b5a602b900b4d76098
#
_entry.id   d3752f527f4bf2b5a602b900b4d76098
#
_cell.length_a   1.000
_cell.length_b   1.000
_cell.length_c   1.000
_cell.angle_alpha   90.00
_cell.angle_beta   90.00
_cell.angle_gamma   90.00
#
_symmetry.space_group_name_H-M   'P 1'
#
loop_
_entity.id
_entity.type
_entity.pdbx_description
1 polymer ?
#
loop_
_entity_poly.entity_id
_entity_poly.type
_entity_poly.pdbx_seq_one_letter_code
_entity_poly.pdbx_strand_id
1 'polypeptide(L)'
;MLIEKRVGLFLMLCGLSILSVNSYADGLTDLNQALKQLNGNSPIKATLETSYSQKRGRKKEVKVTSGFAQVNLMDAPSGLQVTYSNETLLKLEQERDEKEANEEVNTPTLNAINDIDATELSSMLSAASNLKRSLIKAKFVNEEEALFEGKKARILHFDLPLEAIITNKEVRGYVNDFNGKYNITIDDDGVPLQSELSFDGKGSIYLFFKLSINQSWKYYYRVVDDRLVNFRQEFERKQKSTWDKRDSSGYKALVLTDDVETLAYEH
;
A
#
# COMPACT_ATOMS: atom_id res chain seq x y z
N MET A 1 -62.74 22.47 64.98
CA MET A 1 -62.69 21.21 64.21
C MET A 1 -61.97 21.52 62.87
N LEU A 2 -60.70 21.43 62.91
CA LEU A 2 -59.78 21.81 61.78
C LEU A 2 -59.29 20.54 61.15
N ILE A 3 -59.56 20.39 59.85
CA ILE A 3 -59.04 19.28 59.03
C ILE A 3 -57.82 19.85 58.26
N GLU A 4 -56.62 19.40 58.68
CA GLU A 4 -55.38 19.68 57.95
C GLU A 4 -55.31 18.80 56.73
N LYS A 5 -55.29 19.43 55.56
CA LYS A 5 -54.89 18.78 54.28
C LYS A 5 -53.37 18.78 54.14
N ARG A 6 -52.76 17.61 54.31
CA ARG A 6 -51.39 17.40 53.92
C ARG A 6 -51.28 17.16 52.39
N VAL A 7 -50.77 18.15 51.67
CA VAL A 7 -50.44 18.03 50.28
C VAL A 7 -49.04 17.37 50.19
N GLY A 8 -49.06 16.12 49.80
CA GLY A 8 -47.78 15.39 49.49
C GLY A 8 -47.18 15.89 48.19
N LEU A 9 -46.02 16.54 48.29
CA LEU A 9 -45.23 16.96 47.18
C LEU A 9 -44.49 15.72 46.60
N PHE A 10 -45.01 15.16 45.50
CA PHE A 10 -44.36 14.09 44.76
C PHE A 10 -43.27 14.69 43.91
N LEU A 11 -42.04 14.65 44.37
CA LEU A 11 -40.82 14.99 43.59
C LEU A 11 -40.61 13.88 42.57
N MET A 12 -41.06 14.15 41.33
CA MET A 12 -40.81 13.30 40.16
C MET A 12 -39.36 13.53 39.75
N LEU A 13 -38.44 12.67 40.23
CA LEU A 13 -37.05 12.62 39.82
C LEU A 13 -37.00 12.06 38.39
N CYS A 14 -37.10 12.90 37.37
CA CYS A 14 -36.76 12.55 36.01
C CYS A 14 -35.30 12.25 35.94
N GLY A 15 -34.93 10.97 36.07
CA GLY A 15 -33.61 10.47 35.72
C GLY A 15 -33.34 10.74 34.24
N LEU A 16 -32.57 11.78 33.92
CA LEU A 16 -31.93 11.92 32.62
C LEU A 16 -30.94 10.77 32.52
N SER A 17 -31.37 9.63 31.99
CA SER A 17 -30.45 8.67 31.40
C SER A 17 -29.79 9.36 30.18
N ILE A 18 -28.60 9.93 30.39
CA ILE A 18 -27.71 10.29 29.34
C ILE A 18 -27.36 8.98 28.66
N LEU A 19 -28.10 8.65 27.61
CA LEU A 19 -27.67 7.68 26.62
C LEU A 19 -26.39 8.28 26.04
N SER A 20 -25.23 7.85 26.55
CA SER A 20 -23.98 7.98 25.85
C SER A 20 -24.16 7.25 24.52
N VAL A 21 -24.62 7.98 23.52
CA VAL A 21 -24.46 7.57 22.14
C VAL A 21 -22.96 7.47 21.99
N ASN A 22 -22.43 6.26 22.10
CA ASN A 22 -21.11 5.98 21.59
C ASN A 22 -21.17 6.37 20.12
N SER A 23 -20.80 7.61 19.81
CA SER A 23 -20.46 8.00 18.45
C SER A 23 -19.24 7.16 18.12
N TYR A 24 -19.48 5.94 17.63
CA TYR A 24 -18.45 5.26 16.86
C TYR A 24 -18.16 6.22 15.71
N ALA A 25 -17.05 6.93 15.81
CA ALA A 25 -16.53 7.66 14.68
C ALA A 25 -16.46 6.63 13.57
N ASP A 26 -17.18 6.89 12.47
CA ASP A 26 -17.16 6.03 11.31
C ASP A 26 -15.76 6.17 10.69
N GLY A 27 -14.88 5.18 10.96
CA GLY A 27 -13.49 5.21 10.49
C GLY A 27 -13.38 5.40 8.99
N LEU A 28 -14.37 4.97 8.22
CA LEU A 28 -14.42 5.23 6.78
C LEU A 28 -14.65 6.72 6.49
N THR A 29 -15.47 7.40 7.29
CA THR A 29 -15.69 8.85 7.19
C THR A 29 -14.42 9.60 7.58
N ASP A 30 -13.78 9.23 8.69
CA ASP A 30 -12.52 9.83 9.16
C ASP A 30 -11.41 9.66 8.12
N LEU A 31 -11.24 8.44 7.58
CA LEU A 31 -10.31 8.17 6.49
C LEU A 31 -10.56 9.09 5.29
N ASN A 32 -11.81 9.19 4.83
CA ASN A 32 -12.15 10.04 3.68
C ASN A 32 -11.86 11.52 3.94
N GLN A 33 -12.05 11.99 5.17
CA GLN A 33 -11.74 13.36 5.57
C GLN A 33 -10.22 13.59 5.59
N ALA A 34 -9.45 12.72 6.21
CA ALA A 34 -7.99 12.77 6.25
C ALA A 34 -7.39 12.77 4.82
N LEU A 35 -7.88 11.88 3.96
CA LEU A 35 -7.42 11.82 2.58
C LEU A 35 -7.74 13.09 1.77
N LYS A 36 -8.78 13.86 2.11
CA LYS A 36 -9.06 15.16 1.48
C LYS A 36 -8.05 16.21 1.93
N GLN A 37 -7.69 16.22 3.20
CA GLN A 37 -6.76 17.18 3.80
C GLN A 37 -5.32 16.94 3.36
N LEU A 38 -4.93 15.66 3.23
CA LEU A 38 -3.56 15.22 2.93
C LEU A 38 -3.29 15.03 1.43
N ASN A 39 -4.02 15.74 0.57
CA ASN A 39 -3.87 15.69 -0.88
C ASN A 39 -3.26 17.00 -1.42
N GLY A 40 -2.28 17.54 -0.69
CA GLY A 40 -1.53 18.72 -1.07
C GLY A 40 -0.47 18.47 -2.15
N ASN A 41 0.38 19.45 -2.37
CA ASN A 41 1.41 19.43 -3.41
C ASN A 41 2.74 20.07 -2.96
N SER A 42 3.00 20.15 -1.66
CA SER A 42 4.28 20.60 -1.11
C SER A 42 5.44 19.82 -1.75
N PRO A 43 6.55 20.48 -2.09
CA PRO A 43 7.69 19.81 -2.72
C PRO A 43 8.26 18.71 -1.83
N ILE A 44 8.64 17.59 -2.44
CA ILE A 44 9.28 16.46 -1.75
C ILE A 44 10.60 16.16 -2.42
N LYS A 45 11.66 16.01 -1.61
CA LYS A 45 12.96 15.46 -2.00
C LYS A 45 13.17 14.14 -1.27
N ALA A 46 13.55 13.10 -2.00
CA ALA A 46 13.78 11.78 -1.44
C ALA A 46 14.81 11.01 -2.26
N THR A 47 15.39 10.00 -1.65
CA THR A 47 16.08 8.92 -2.36
C THR A 47 15.15 7.72 -2.42
N LEU A 48 14.83 7.25 -3.61
CA LEU A 48 14.15 5.96 -3.82
C LEU A 48 15.18 4.86 -3.73
N GLU A 49 14.94 3.90 -2.87
CA GLU A 49 15.61 2.61 -2.86
C GLU A 49 14.66 1.55 -3.38
N THR A 50 15.08 0.75 -4.35
CA THR A 50 14.29 -0.36 -4.88
C THR A 50 15.09 -1.64 -4.85
N SER A 51 14.44 -2.72 -4.42
CA SER A 51 15.02 -4.06 -4.38
C SER A 51 13.96 -5.10 -4.70
N TYR A 52 14.33 -6.08 -5.52
CA TYR A 52 13.50 -7.25 -5.74
C TYR A 52 14.31 -8.51 -5.97
N SER A 53 13.66 -9.65 -5.76
CA SER A 53 14.18 -10.97 -6.11
C SER A 53 13.07 -11.79 -6.76
N GLN A 54 13.42 -12.50 -7.81
CA GLN A 54 12.52 -13.42 -8.51
C GLN A 54 13.20 -14.77 -8.70
N LYS A 55 12.52 -15.83 -8.30
CA LYS A 55 12.89 -17.22 -8.59
C LYS A 55 11.90 -17.78 -9.61
N ARG A 56 12.40 -18.24 -10.74
CA ARG A 56 11.58 -18.79 -11.82
C ARG A 56 12.08 -20.16 -12.23
N GLY A 57 11.19 -21.11 -12.45
CA GLY A 57 11.50 -22.45 -12.90
C GLY A 57 11.02 -23.54 -11.95
N ARG A 58 11.31 -24.79 -12.28
CA ARG A 58 10.91 -25.98 -11.51
C ARG A 58 12.10 -26.90 -11.26
N LYS A 59 12.09 -27.55 -10.09
CA LYS A 59 13.08 -28.58 -9.71
C LYS A 59 14.52 -28.07 -9.81
N LYS A 60 15.32 -28.61 -10.76
CA LYS A 60 16.74 -28.33 -10.90
C LYS A 60 17.07 -27.11 -11.75
N GLU A 61 16.07 -26.57 -12.50
CA GLU A 61 16.25 -25.44 -13.42
C GLU A 61 15.58 -24.17 -12.82
N VAL A 62 16.09 -23.72 -11.70
CA VAL A 62 15.63 -22.48 -11.07
C VAL A 62 16.60 -21.36 -11.40
N LYS A 63 16.11 -20.38 -12.17
CA LYS A 63 16.83 -19.12 -12.42
C LYS A 63 16.43 -18.11 -11.35
N VAL A 64 17.43 -17.42 -10.78
CA VAL A 64 17.24 -16.33 -9.83
C VAL A 64 17.62 -15.03 -10.53
N THR A 65 16.73 -14.06 -10.49
CA THR A 65 16.96 -12.69 -10.96
C THR A 65 16.76 -11.76 -9.78
N SER A 66 17.66 -10.80 -9.60
CA SER A 66 17.53 -9.76 -8.57
C SER A 66 17.72 -8.38 -9.16
N GLY A 67 17.24 -7.38 -8.44
CA GLY A 67 17.43 -5.99 -8.77
C GLY A 67 17.70 -5.19 -7.50
N PHE A 68 18.58 -4.20 -7.60
CA PHE A 68 18.83 -3.19 -6.59
C PHE A 68 19.29 -1.90 -7.23
N ALA A 69 18.67 -0.78 -6.87
CA ALA A 69 19.11 0.54 -7.28
C ALA A 69 18.67 1.61 -6.29
N GLN A 70 19.40 2.73 -6.30
CA GLN A 70 19.03 3.96 -5.62
C GLN A 70 19.01 5.10 -6.64
N VAL A 71 17.95 5.94 -6.58
CA VAL A 71 17.83 7.13 -7.43
C VAL A 71 17.28 8.30 -6.61
N ASN A 72 17.72 9.52 -6.95
CA ASN A 72 17.21 10.70 -6.28
C ASN A 72 15.93 11.20 -6.97
N LEU A 73 14.96 11.59 -6.17
CA LEU A 73 13.68 12.13 -6.61
C LEU A 73 13.50 13.55 -6.11
N MET A 74 12.95 14.40 -6.94
CA MET A 74 12.43 15.70 -6.57
C MET A 74 11.07 15.88 -7.22
N ASP A 75 10.02 15.95 -6.41
CA ASP A 75 8.67 16.28 -6.86
C ASP A 75 8.33 17.70 -6.43
N ALA A 76 8.04 18.55 -7.38
CA ALA A 76 7.77 19.97 -7.19
C ALA A 76 6.67 20.42 -8.18
N PRO A 77 6.13 21.65 -8.08
CA PRO A 77 5.15 22.16 -9.04
C PRO A 77 5.61 22.12 -10.50
N SER A 78 6.92 22.06 -10.75
CA SER A 78 7.51 21.90 -12.09
C SER A 78 7.45 20.46 -12.62
N GLY A 79 7.09 19.49 -11.77
CA GLY A 79 6.98 18.07 -12.09
C GLY A 79 7.94 17.19 -11.32
N LEU A 80 7.84 15.89 -11.56
CA LEU A 80 8.69 14.85 -10.97
C LEU A 80 9.99 14.74 -11.75
N GLN A 81 11.11 14.86 -11.05
CA GLN A 81 12.46 14.65 -11.57
C GLN A 81 13.06 13.41 -10.93
N VAL A 82 13.70 12.56 -11.75
CA VAL A 82 14.46 11.38 -11.33
C VAL A 82 15.90 11.59 -11.76
N THR A 83 16.82 11.54 -10.80
CA THR A 83 18.25 11.79 -11.07
C THR A 83 19.06 10.56 -10.65
N TYR A 84 19.92 10.11 -11.58
CA TYR A 84 20.83 8.99 -11.36
C TYR A 84 22.19 9.52 -10.94
N SER A 85 22.82 8.90 -9.94
CA SER A 85 24.21 9.21 -9.57
C SER A 85 25.17 8.72 -10.66
N ASN A 86 26.37 9.34 -10.74
CA ASN A 86 27.42 8.85 -11.63
C ASN A 86 27.77 7.39 -11.36
N GLU A 87 27.77 6.95 -10.09
CA GLU A 87 28.00 5.56 -9.73
C GLU A 87 26.95 4.63 -10.34
N THR A 88 25.67 5.02 -10.24
CA THR A 88 24.56 4.26 -10.85
C THR A 88 24.72 4.18 -12.37
N LEU A 89 25.08 5.29 -13.02
CA LEU A 89 25.27 5.32 -14.48
C LEU A 89 26.43 4.44 -14.93
N LEU A 90 27.56 4.45 -14.23
CA LEU A 90 28.70 3.57 -14.51
C LEU A 90 28.35 2.08 -14.33
N LYS A 91 27.59 1.73 -13.29
CA LYS A 91 27.10 0.36 -13.10
C LYS A 91 26.15 -0.09 -14.21
N LEU A 92 25.28 0.80 -14.67
CA LEU A 92 24.38 0.50 -15.80
C LEU A 92 25.15 0.23 -17.10
N GLU A 93 26.21 1.00 -17.38
CA GLU A 93 27.05 0.79 -18.54
C GLU A 93 27.78 -0.55 -18.44
N GLN A 94 28.45 -0.82 -17.32
CA GLN A 94 29.13 -2.10 -17.08
C GLN A 94 28.18 -3.30 -17.22
N GLU A 95 27.01 -3.26 -16.55
CA GLU A 95 26.03 -4.36 -16.60
C GLU A 95 25.45 -4.55 -18.01
N ARG A 96 25.37 -3.49 -18.83
CA ARG A 96 24.96 -3.58 -20.23
C ARG A 96 26.01 -4.35 -21.06
N ASP A 97 27.27 -4.01 -20.90
CA ASP A 97 28.37 -4.69 -21.61
C ASP A 97 28.44 -6.17 -21.21
N GLU A 98 28.31 -6.47 -19.90
CA GLU A 98 28.24 -7.84 -19.40
C GLU A 98 27.04 -8.61 -20.00
N LYS A 99 25.90 -7.95 -20.16
CA LYS A 99 24.68 -8.53 -20.73
C LYS A 99 24.82 -8.82 -22.22
N GLU A 100 25.51 -7.94 -22.96
CA GLU A 100 25.83 -8.14 -24.38
C GLU A 100 26.80 -9.31 -24.58
N ALA A 101 27.75 -9.48 -23.66
CA ALA A 101 28.71 -10.60 -23.72
C ALA A 101 28.08 -11.93 -23.30
N ASN A 102 27.10 -11.91 -22.37
CA ASN A 102 26.43 -13.09 -21.85
C ASN A 102 25.01 -12.77 -21.41
N GLU A 103 24.01 -13.17 -22.20
CA GLU A 103 22.58 -12.94 -21.93
C GLU A 103 22.08 -13.55 -20.60
N GLU A 104 22.79 -14.54 -20.05
CA GLU A 104 22.41 -15.22 -18.81
C GLU A 104 22.89 -14.49 -17.54
N VAL A 105 23.74 -13.47 -17.66
CA VAL A 105 24.25 -12.71 -16.52
C VAL A 105 23.09 -11.98 -15.81
N ASN A 106 23.13 -11.97 -14.47
CA ASN A 106 22.21 -11.14 -13.69
C ASN A 106 22.74 -9.70 -13.66
N THR A 107 21.90 -8.73 -13.97
CA THR A 107 22.20 -7.30 -14.05
C THR A 107 21.33 -6.54 -13.04
N PRO A 108 21.70 -6.53 -11.74
CA PRO A 108 20.80 -6.04 -10.68
C PRO A 108 20.42 -4.57 -10.84
N THR A 109 21.38 -3.70 -11.21
CA THR A 109 21.11 -2.27 -11.36
C THR A 109 20.19 -2.02 -12.55
N LEU A 110 20.50 -2.61 -13.70
CA LEU A 110 19.68 -2.49 -14.91
C LEU A 110 18.26 -3.04 -14.69
N ASN A 111 18.15 -4.18 -14.03
CA ASN A 111 16.85 -4.77 -13.70
C ASN A 111 16.03 -3.84 -12.80
N ALA A 112 16.64 -3.27 -11.75
CA ALA A 112 15.95 -2.38 -10.81
C ALA A 112 15.55 -1.05 -11.45
N ILE A 113 16.39 -0.46 -12.28
CA ILE A 113 16.09 0.80 -12.98
C ILE A 113 14.95 0.61 -13.97
N ASN A 114 14.90 -0.52 -14.68
CA ASN A 114 13.81 -0.84 -15.59
C ASN A 114 12.47 -1.09 -14.90
N ASP A 115 12.47 -1.34 -13.59
CA ASP A 115 11.27 -1.51 -12.74
C ASP A 115 10.76 -0.17 -12.15
N ILE A 116 11.45 0.94 -12.38
CA ILE A 116 11.03 2.26 -11.93
C ILE A 116 10.02 2.84 -12.92
N ASP A 117 8.78 3.01 -12.45
CA ASP A 117 7.68 3.56 -13.24
C ASP A 117 7.23 4.92 -12.69
N ALA A 118 7.09 5.93 -13.56
CA ALA A 118 6.70 7.28 -13.17
C ALA A 118 5.30 7.35 -12.53
N THR A 119 4.36 6.51 -12.98
CA THR A 119 3.01 6.43 -12.42
C THR A 119 3.02 5.88 -10.99
N GLU A 120 3.86 4.87 -10.75
CA GLU A 120 4.06 4.30 -9.43
C GLU A 120 4.71 5.31 -8.50
N LEU A 121 5.78 6.00 -8.93
CA LEU A 121 6.42 7.06 -8.15
C LEU A 121 5.43 8.18 -7.79
N SER A 122 4.65 8.64 -8.75
CA SER A 122 3.59 9.63 -8.50
C SER A 122 2.57 9.10 -7.47
N SER A 123 2.24 7.81 -7.52
CA SER A 123 1.33 7.19 -6.55
C SER A 123 1.93 7.08 -5.15
N MET A 124 3.25 6.88 -5.03
CA MET A 124 3.96 6.90 -3.75
C MET A 124 3.99 8.31 -3.16
N LEU A 125 4.32 9.30 -3.98
CA LEU A 125 4.43 10.71 -3.56
C LEU A 125 3.07 11.39 -3.33
N SER A 126 1.97 10.83 -3.84
CA SER A 126 0.59 11.34 -3.70
C SER A 126 -0.37 10.22 -3.28
N ALA A 127 -0.06 9.56 -2.16
CA ALA A 127 -0.76 8.36 -1.70
C ALA A 127 -2.25 8.61 -1.40
N ALA A 128 -2.64 9.80 -0.96
CA ALA A 128 -4.04 10.14 -0.69
C ALA A 128 -4.92 9.98 -1.94
N SER A 129 -4.46 10.48 -3.09
CA SER A 129 -5.17 10.33 -4.37
C SER A 129 -5.25 8.87 -4.81
N ASN A 130 -4.19 8.09 -4.57
CA ASN A 130 -4.15 6.66 -4.91
C ASN A 130 -5.13 5.86 -4.04
N LEU A 131 -5.12 6.09 -2.72
CA LEU A 131 -6.06 5.47 -1.78
C LEU A 131 -7.51 5.76 -2.15
N LYS A 132 -7.85 7.02 -2.46
CA LYS A 132 -9.22 7.38 -2.92
C LYS A 132 -9.65 6.57 -4.14
N ARG A 133 -8.77 6.41 -5.15
CA ARG A 133 -9.08 5.60 -6.34
C ARG A 133 -9.28 4.12 -6.01
N SER A 134 -8.52 3.60 -5.05
CA SER A 134 -8.64 2.21 -4.60
C SER A 134 -9.93 1.98 -3.84
N LEU A 135 -10.33 2.91 -2.97
CA LEU A 135 -11.59 2.86 -2.21
C LEU A 135 -12.84 2.86 -3.10
N ILE A 136 -12.83 3.54 -4.24
CA ILE A 136 -13.96 3.51 -5.21
C ILE A 136 -14.24 2.10 -5.71
N LYS A 137 -13.22 1.25 -5.79
CA LYS A 137 -13.31 -0.13 -6.30
C LYS A 137 -13.52 -1.16 -5.20
N ALA A 138 -13.32 -0.79 -3.95
CA ALA A 138 -13.39 -1.66 -2.79
C ALA A 138 -14.77 -1.56 -2.13
N LYS A 139 -15.25 -2.67 -1.55
CA LYS A 139 -16.50 -2.71 -0.79
C LYS A 139 -16.16 -2.79 0.69
N PHE A 140 -16.53 -1.75 1.44
CA PHE A 140 -16.38 -1.74 2.90
C PHE A 140 -17.16 -2.90 3.55
N VAL A 141 -16.52 -3.59 4.49
CA VAL A 141 -17.07 -4.75 5.20
C VAL A 141 -17.34 -4.38 6.67
N ASN A 142 -16.29 -4.05 7.39
CA ASN A 142 -16.34 -3.69 8.81
C ASN A 142 -15.08 -2.94 9.24
N GLU A 143 -15.11 -2.48 10.45
CA GLU A 143 -14.01 -1.83 11.18
C GLU A 143 -13.73 -2.62 12.47
N GLU A 144 -12.49 -2.66 12.91
CA GLU A 144 -12.07 -3.21 14.20
C GLU A 144 -11.03 -2.33 14.88
N GLU A 145 -11.06 -2.30 16.21
CA GLU A 145 -10.02 -1.67 17.01
C GLU A 145 -8.74 -2.52 16.96
N ALA A 146 -7.59 -1.84 16.87
CA ALA A 146 -6.29 -2.48 16.78
C ALA A 146 -5.21 -1.67 17.52
N LEU A 147 -4.01 -2.22 17.58
CA LEU A 147 -2.80 -1.48 17.94
C LEU A 147 -1.85 -1.49 16.75
N PHE A 148 -1.33 -0.32 16.40
CA PHE A 148 -0.26 -0.17 15.44
C PHE A 148 0.95 0.45 16.14
N GLU A 149 2.07 -0.29 16.20
CA GLU A 149 3.29 0.12 16.92
C GLU A 149 3.02 0.54 18.39
N GLY A 150 2.07 -0.16 19.05
CA GLY A 150 1.70 0.06 20.44
C GLY A 150 0.76 1.25 20.68
N LYS A 151 0.32 1.97 19.65
CA LYS A 151 -0.66 3.05 19.70
C LYS A 151 -2.03 2.56 19.26
N LYS A 152 -3.10 3.20 19.73
CA LYS A 152 -4.45 2.92 19.26
C LYS A 152 -4.55 3.16 17.77
N ALA A 153 -5.25 2.28 17.10
CA ALA A 153 -5.52 2.33 15.67
C ALA A 153 -6.82 1.62 15.37
N ARG A 154 -7.31 1.77 14.15
CA ARG A 154 -8.48 1.05 13.63
C ARG A 154 -8.12 0.42 12.30
N ILE A 155 -8.60 -0.79 12.05
CA ILE A 155 -8.45 -1.46 10.77
C ILE A 155 -9.78 -1.45 10.05
N LEU A 156 -9.79 -0.86 8.87
CA LEU A 156 -10.93 -0.86 7.96
C LEU A 156 -10.75 -2.01 6.96
N HIS A 157 -11.72 -2.93 6.95
CA HIS A 157 -11.70 -4.10 6.08
C HIS A 157 -12.57 -3.88 4.85
N PHE A 158 -12.03 -4.23 3.69
CA PHE A 158 -12.72 -4.14 2.41
C PHE A 158 -12.58 -5.45 1.63
N ASP A 159 -13.64 -5.82 0.92
CA ASP A 159 -13.58 -6.82 -0.14
C ASP A 159 -13.22 -6.17 -1.48
N LEU A 160 -12.32 -6.81 -2.22
CA LEU A 160 -11.97 -6.40 -3.58
C LEU A 160 -12.61 -7.37 -4.57
N PRO A 161 -13.53 -6.90 -5.43
CA PRO A 161 -14.07 -7.72 -6.49
C PRO A 161 -13.03 -7.98 -7.58
N LEU A 162 -13.22 -9.04 -8.34
CA LEU A 162 -12.28 -9.45 -9.40
C LEU A 162 -12.00 -8.33 -10.40
N GLU A 163 -13.00 -7.55 -10.77
CA GLU A 163 -12.89 -6.41 -11.70
C GLU A 163 -12.04 -5.24 -11.16
N ALA A 164 -11.85 -5.15 -9.85
CA ALA A 164 -10.93 -4.18 -9.26
C ALA A 164 -9.47 -4.50 -9.58
N ILE A 165 -9.15 -5.78 -9.75
CA ILE A 165 -7.80 -6.30 -10.01
C ILE A 165 -7.59 -6.57 -11.50
N ILE A 166 -8.57 -7.20 -12.17
CA ILE A 166 -8.48 -7.57 -13.58
C ILE A 166 -9.48 -6.74 -14.37
N THR A 167 -9.00 -5.71 -15.05
CA THR A 167 -9.85 -4.80 -15.85
C THR A 167 -10.33 -5.42 -17.15
N ASN A 168 -9.53 -6.31 -17.77
CA ASN A 168 -9.89 -6.97 -19.00
C ASN A 168 -10.99 -8.03 -18.77
N LYS A 169 -12.16 -7.82 -19.40
CA LYS A 169 -13.34 -8.69 -19.26
C LYS A 169 -13.11 -10.12 -19.77
N GLU A 170 -12.35 -10.29 -20.84
CA GLU A 170 -12.06 -11.62 -21.39
C GLU A 170 -11.18 -12.42 -20.43
N VAL A 171 -10.15 -11.78 -19.85
CA VAL A 171 -9.27 -12.40 -18.86
C VAL A 171 -10.05 -12.82 -17.62
N ARG A 172 -11.03 -12.01 -17.17
CA ARG A 172 -11.91 -12.40 -16.05
C ARG A 172 -12.70 -13.68 -16.32
N GLY A 173 -13.08 -13.92 -17.58
CA GLY A 173 -13.79 -15.14 -17.98
C GLY A 173 -13.00 -16.43 -17.75
N TYR A 174 -11.68 -16.35 -17.58
CA TYR A 174 -10.83 -17.51 -17.29
C TYR A 174 -10.56 -17.72 -15.79
N VAL A 175 -11.04 -16.82 -14.93
CA VAL A 175 -10.86 -16.92 -13.47
C VAL A 175 -12.01 -17.75 -12.89
N ASN A 176 -11.66 -18.85 -12.23
CA ASN A 176 -12.62 -19.79 -11.65
C ASN A 176 -12.83 -19.54 -10.15
N ASP A 177 -11.83 -18.99 -9.47
CA ASP A 177 -11.84 -18.73 -8.05
C ASP A 177 -11.02 -17.46 -7.77
N PHE A 178 -11.54 -16.56 -6.94
CA PHE A 178 -10.89 -15.31 -6.61
C PHE A 178 -11.32 -14.84 -5.22
N ASN A 179 -10.36 -14.46 -4.41
CA ASN A 179 -10.57 -13.83 -3.12
C ASN A 179 -9.63 -12.63 -2.99
N GLY A 180 -10.19 -11.44 -2.96
CA GLY A 180 -9.45 -10.18 -2.83
C GLY A 180 -9.82 -9.46 -1.56
N LYS A 181 -8.82 -9.00 -0.79
CA LYS A 181 -8.97 -8.25 0.45
C LYS A 181 -8.13 -6.99 0.41
N TYR A 182 -8.65 -5.95 1.02
CA TYR A 182 -7.94 -4.71 1.21
C TYR A 182 -8.19 -4.20 2.63
N ASN A 183 -7.14 -4.04 3.41
CA ASN A 183 -7.21 -3.55 4.78
C ASN A 183 -6.47 -2.22 4.86
N ILE A 184 -7.04 -1.24 5.56
CA ILE A 184 -6.40 0.05 5.80
C ILE A 184 -6.39 0.29 7.31
N THR A 185 -5.20 0.41 7.87
CA THR A 185 -4.99 0.80 9.27
C THR A 185 -4.89 2.31 9.34
N ILE A 186 -5.73 2.92 10.17
CA ILE A 186 -5.78 4.37 10.42
C ILE A 186 -5.54 4.66 11.88
N ASP A 187 -5.05 5.85 12.20
CA ASP A 187 -4.98 6.36 13.56
C ASP A 187 -6.35 6.90 14.05
N ASP A 188 -6.35 7.51 15.24
CA ASP A 188 -7.57 8.07 15.84
C ASP A 188 -8.15 9.24 15.00
N ASP A 189 -7.31 9.97 14.24
CA ASP A 189 -7.71 11.09 13.38
C ASP A 189 -8.07 10.65 11.94
N GLY A 190 -8.03 9.34 11.66
CA GLY A 190 -8.34 8.76 10.35
C GLY A 190 -7.16 8.78 9.36
N VAL A 191 -5.96 9.18 9.80
CA VAL A 191 -4.78 9.22 8.94
C VAL A 191 -4.29 7.79 8.66
N PRO A 192 -4.10 7.40 7.39
CA PRO A 192 -3.56 6.09 7.05
C PRO A 192 -2.14 5.90 7.59
N LEU A 193 -1.93 4.80 8.29
CA LEU A 193 -0.62 4.33 8.79
C LEU A 193 -0.07 3.24 7.87
N GLN A 194 -0.92 2.30 7.51
CA GLN A 194 -0.59 1.16 6.66
C GLN A 194 -1.80 0.76 5.82
N SER A 195 -1.55 0.17 4.65
CA SER A 195 -2.59 -0.64 4.00
C SER A 195 -2.00 -1.94 3.47
N GLU A 196 -2.84 -2.97 3.41
CA GLU A 196 -2.50 -4.27 2.87
C GLU A 196 -3.54 -4.69 1.83
N LEU A 197 -3.08 -4.90 0.61
CA LEU A 197 -3.86 -5.47 -0.47
C LEU A 197 -3.39 -6.89 -0.71
N SER A 198 -4.29 -7.86 -0.64
CA SER A 198 -3.96 -9.25 -0.92
C SER A 198 -5.02 -9.89 -1.79
N PHE A 199 -4.61 -10.77 -2.67
CA PHE A 199 -5.53 -11.64 -3.37
C PHE A 199 -4.93 -13.00 -3.68
N ASP A 200 -5.79 -13.98 -3.76
CA ASP A 200 -5.52 -15.25 -4.35
C ASP A 200 -6.53 -15.54 -5.46
N GLY A 201 -6.06 -16.21 -6.50
CA GLY A 201 -6.88 -16.52 -7.65
C GLY A 201 -6.43 -17.80 -8.36
N LYS A 202 -7.40 -18.49 -8.93
CA LYS A 202 -7.16 -19.65 -9.79
C LYS A 202 -7.92 -19.46 -11.08
N GLY A 203 -7.28 -19.85 -12.17
CA GLY A 203 -7.88 -19.76 -13.47
C GLY A 203 -7.48 -20.92 -14.36
N SER A 204 -8.24 -21.11 -15.43
CA SER A 204 -7.95 -22.11 -16.45
C SER A 204 -8.33 -21.61 -17.83
N ILE A 205 -7.47 -21.87 -18.80
CA ILE A 205 -7.75 -21.66 -20.22
C ILE A 205 -7.74 -23.03 -20.86
N TYR A 206 -8.90 -23.48 -21.35
CA TYR A 206 -9.13 -24.85 -21.79
C TYR A 206 -8.79 -25.89 -20.69
N LEU A 207 -8.83 -27.15 -21.03
CA LEU A 207 -8.58 -28.27 -20.09
C LEU A 207 -7.11 -28.40 -19.66
N PHE A 208 -6.18 -27.76 -20.35
CA PHE A 208 -4.74 -28.05 -20.25
C PHE A 208 -3.93 -26.95 -19.54
N PHE A 209 -4.37 -25.69 -19.56
CA PHE A 209 -3.65 -24.61 -18.91
C PHE A 209 -4.34 -24.19 -17.60
N LYS A 210 -3.62 -24.36 -16.50
CA LYS A 210 -4.05 -23.93 -15.17
C LYS A 210 -3.07 -22.89 -14.64
N LEU A 211 -3.62 -21.86 -13.99
CA LEU A 211 -2.87 -20.79 -13.32
C LEU A 211 -3.38 -20.63 -11.90
N SER A 212 -2.47 -20.49 -10.96
CA SER A 212 -2.75 -20.07 -9.58
C SER A 212 -1.83 -18.92 -9.24
N ILE A 213 -2.38 -17.89 -8.62
CA ILE A 213 -1.66 -16.71 -8.17
C ILE A 213 -2.05 -16.41 -6.73
N ASN A 214 -1.05 -16.07 -5.92
CA ASN A 214 -1.22 -15.48 -4.60
C ASN A 214 -0.32 -14.26 -4.55
N GLN A 215 -0.87 -13.12 -4.21
CA GLN A 215 -0.13 -11.87 -4.23
C GLN A 215 -0.58 -10.97 -3.07
N SER A 216 0.39 -10.31 -2.44
CA SER A 216 0.16 -9.30 -1.42
C SER A 216 1.05 -8.10 -1.63
N TRP A 217 0.55 -6.93 -1.25
CA TRP A 217 1.29 -5.70 -1.12
C TRP A 217 1.00 -5.08 0.24
N LYS A 218 2.05 -4.54 0.88
CA LYS A 218 1.96 -3.69 2.06
C LYS A 218 2.48 -2.31 1.73
N TYR A 219 1.76 -1.30 2.15
CA TYR A 219 2.08 0.10 1.94
C TYR A 219 2.11 0.78 3.30
N TYR A 220 3.17 1.53 3.57
CA TYR A 220 3.36 2.27 4.81
C TYR A 220 3.34 3.76 4.50
N TYR A 221 2.60 4.50 5.30
CA TYR A 221 2.32 5.90 5.03
C TYR A 221 2.91 6.81 6.08
N ARG A 222 3.26 8.01 5.64
CA ARG A 222 3.69 9.11 6.49
C ARG A 222 3.10 10.41 5.95
N VAL A 223 2.76 11.33 6.86
CA VAL A 223 2.41 12.70 6.49
C VAL A 223 3.69 13.52 6.33
N VAL A 224 3.83 14.19 5.21
CA VAL A 224 4.90 15.12 4.89
C VAL A 224 4.23 16.43 4.49
N ASP A 225 4.33 17.43 5.33
CA ASP A 225 3.61 18.71 5.22
C ASP A 225 2.10 18.51 5.01
N ASP A 226 1.58 18.84 3.84
CA ASP A 226 0.18 18.71 3.45
C ASP A 226 -0.12 17.43 2.62
N ARG A 227 0.83 16.49 2.56
CA ARG A 227 0.75 15.29 1.71
C ARG A 227 0.82 14.00 2.51
N LEU A 228 0.02 13.03 2.09
CA LEU A 228 0.23 11.63 2.48
C LEU A 228 1.20 10.98 1.50
N VAL A 229 2.30 10.46 2.01
CA VAL A 229 3.35 9.79 1.24
C VAL A 229 3.39 8.31 1.59
N ASN A 230 3.38 7.45 0.58
CA ASN A 230 3.73 6.04 0.74
C ASN A 230 5.26 5.94 0.77
N PHE A 231 5.85 5.98 1.96
CA PHE A 231 7.30 5.98 2.10
C PHE A 231 7.93 4.60 1.96
N ARG A 232 7.14 3.51 2.07
CA ARG A 232 7.61 2.15 1.86
C ARG A 232 6.48 1.29 1.32
N GLN A 233 6.78 0.51 0.32
CA GLN A 233 5.91 -0.56 -0.17
C GLN A 233 6.68 -1.86 -0.31
N GLU A 234 6.02 -2.96 0.00
CA GLU A 234 6.55 -4.31 -0.08
C GLU A 234 5.60 -5.17 -0.89
N PHE A 235 6.12 -6.13 -1.62
CA PHE A 235 5.28 -7.09 -2.32
C PHE A 235 5.81 -8.51 -2.21
N GLU A 236 4.87 -9.44 -2.20
CA GLU A 236 5.14 -10.86 -2.40
C GLU A 236 4.18 -11.40 -3.46
N ARG A 237 4.70 -12.21 -4.36
CA ARG A 237 3.92 -12.85 -5.40
C ARG A 237 4.38 -14.28 -5.59
N LYS A 238 3.44 -15.22 -5.52
CA LYS A 238 3.64 -16.63 -5.83
C LYS A 238 2.72 -16.99 -6.99
N GLN A 239 3.30 -17.40 -8.09
CA GLN A 239 2.58 -17.78 -9.30
C GLN A 239 2.97 -19.19 -9.70
N LYS A 240 1.99 -20.02 -9.98
CA LYS A 240 2.19 -21.39 -10.46
C LYS A 240 1.28 -21.63 -11.66
N SER A 241 1.85 -22.03 -12.77
CA SER A 241 1.13 -22.49 -13.95
C SER A 241 1.38 -23.97 -14.22
N THR A 242 0.75 -24.51 -15.24
CA THR A 242 0.97 -25.88 -15.69
C THR A 242 2.46 -26.15 -15.98
N TRP A 243 3.19 -25.16 -16.52
CA TRP A 243 4.58 -25.35 -16.97
C TRP A 243 5.63 -24.58 -16.17
N ASP A 244 5.25 -23.54 -15.45
CA ASP A 244 6.19 -22.64 -14.78
C ASP A 244 5.80 -22.35 -13.34
N LYS A 245 6.79 -22.05 -12.49
CA LYS A 245 6.61 -21.53 -11.14
C LYS A 245 7.46 -20.27 -11.01
N ARG A 246 6.88 -19.21 -10.45
CA ARG A 246 7.53 -17.94 -10.20
C ARG A 246 7.18 -17.46 -8.80
N ASP A 247 8.22 -17.23 -8.00
CA ASP A 247 8.13 -16.59 -6.69
C ASP A 247 8.90 -15.27 -6.77
N SER A 248 8.27 -14.15 -6.44
CA SER A 248 8.87 -12.82 -6.48
C SER A 248 8.56 -12.07 -5.20
N SER A 249 9.52 -11.31 -4.71
CA SER A 249 9.35 -10.40 -3.57
C SER A 249 10.26 -9.20 -3.72
N GLY A 250 9.91 -8.09 -3.10
CA GLY A 250 10.72 -6.89 -3.13
C GLY A 250 10.10 -5.76 -2.35
N TYR A 251 10.80 -4.63 -2.37
CA TYR A 251 10.34 -3.40 -1.76
C TYR A 251 10.79 -2.17 -2.57
N LYS A 252 10.07 -1.08 -2.37
CA LYS A 252 10.49 0.28 -2.72
C LYS A 252 10.34 1.16 -1.48
N ALA A 253 11.36 1.95 -1.17
CA ALA A 253 11.36 2.84 -0.02
C ALA A 253 11.82 4.24 -0.41
N LEU A 254 11.15 5.26 0.11
CA LEU A 254 11.53 6.66 -0.01
C LEU A 254 12.21 7.09 1.29
N VAL A 255 13.49 7.39 1.22
CA VAL A 255 14.24 8.04 2.29
C VAL A 255 14.14 9.54 2.07
N LEU A 256 13.38 10.22 2.92
CA LEU A 256 13.19 11.67 2.83
C LEU A 256 14.47 12.41 3.21
N THR A 257 14.73 13.56 2.61
CA THR A 257 15.97 14.32 2.87
C THR A 257 16.08 14.76 4.34
N ASP A 258 14.96 15.09 4.96
CA ASP A 258 14.91 15.49 6.37
C ASP A 258 15.25 14.33 7.33
N ASP A 259 14.96 13.07 6.93
CA ASP A 259 15.35 11.88 7.70
C ASP A 259 16.88 11.70 7.69
N VAL A 260 17.57 12.09 6.61
CA VAL A 260 19.02 11.97 6.47
C VAL A 260 19.76 12.95 7.40
N GLU A 261 19.26 14.18 7.54
CA GLU A 261 19.84 15.15 8.45
C GLU A 261 19.69 14.73 9.92
N THR A 262 18.54 14.15 10.29
CA THR A 262 18.32 13.65 11.66
C THR A 262 19.27 12.50 12.01
N LEU A 263 19.48 11.55 11.09
CA LEU A 263 20.42 10.44 11.32
C LEU A 263 21.90 10.87 11.39
N ALA A 264 22.26 11.99 10.74
CA ALA A 264 23.62 12.52 10.76
C ALA A 264 23.97 13.20 12.10
N TYR A 265 22.99 13.60 12.90
CA TYR A 265 23.18 14.20 14.23
C TYR A 265 23.18 13.16 15.38
N GLU A 266 22.80 11.91 15.13
CA GLU A 266 22.79 10.82 16.12
C GLU A 266 24.09 9.99 16.15
N HIS A 267 25.10 10.35 15.38
CA HIS A 267 26.46 9.78 15.35
C HIS A 267 27.47 10.87 15.69
#